data_05f516c31718e46791a2aad994d244b7
#
_entry.id   05f516c31718e46791a2aad994d244b7
#
_cell.length_a   1.000
_cell.length_b   1.000
_cell.length_c   1.000
_cell.angle_alpha   90.00
_cell.angle_beta   90.00
_cell.angle_gamma   90.00
#
_symmetry.space_group_name_H-M   'P 1'
#
loop_
_entity.id
_entity.type
_entity.pdbx_description
1 polymer ?
#
loop_
_entity_poly.entity_id
_entity_poly.type
_entity_poly.pdbx_seq_one_letter_code
_entity_poly.pdbx_strand_id
1 'polypeptide(L)'
;MKKDTVDTIIEEDFGRMIDLLLNTEDVREAYQQGDGHTWVGCIGDGFLQEGLRHLDGQMLSIIESLVFEDMTIYEVSQHLGIDMDSVYEKIQESRRILLRYI
;
A
#
# COMPACT_ATOMS: atom_id res chain seq x y z
N MET A 1 -5.03 -23.18 -9.36
CA MET A 1 -3.66 -23.42 -8.89
C MET A 1 -2.68 -22.44 -9.49
N LYS A 2 -2.49 -22.51 -10.81
CA LYS A 2 -1.55 -21.59 -11.48
C LYS A 2 -1.95 -20.12 -11.35
N LYS A 3 -3.26 -19.85 -11.40
CA LYS A 3 -3.76 -18.47 -11.24
C LYS A 3 -3.41 -17.91 -9.87
N ASP A 4 -3.61 -18.70 -8.83
CA ASP A 4 -3.32 -18.28 -7.47
C ASP A 4 -1.82 -18.02 -7.27
N THR A 5 -0.98 -18.86 -7.88
CA THR A 5 0.46 -18.70 -7.81
C THR A 5 0.91 -17.39 -8.50
N VAL A 6 0.33 -17.11 -9.68
CA VAL A 6 0.63 -15.89 -10.43
C VAL A 6 0.18 -14.65 -9.63
N ASP A 7 -1.01 -14.68 -9.08
CA ASP A 7 -1.52 -13.58 -8.28
C ASP A 7 -0.64 -13.34 -7.04
N THR A 8 -0.18 -14.39 -6.38
CA THR A 8 0.71 -14.29 -5.23
C THR A 8 2.04 -13.65 -5.62
N ILE A 9 2.62 -14.05 -6.75
CA ILE A 9 3.87 -13.49 -7.24
C ILE A 9 3.70 -11.99 -7.55
N ILE A 10 2.61 -11.63 -8.20
CA ILE A 10 2.32 -10.22 -8.52
C ILE A 10 2.19 -9.40 -7.24
N GLU A 11 1.50 -9.93 -6.24
CA GLU A 11 1.34 -9.25 -4.96
C GLU A 11 2.66 -9.07 -4.23
N GLU A 12 3.51 -10.10 -4.23
CA GLU A 12 4.83 -10.01 -3.63
C GLU A 12 5.70 -8.96 -4.33
N ASP A 13 5.68 -8.93 -5.65
CA ASP A 13 6.45 -7.95 -6.43
C ASP A 13 5.96 -6.54 -6.16
N PHE A 14 4.64 -6.36 -6.13
CA PHE A 14 4.06 -5.06 -5.80
C PHE A 14 4.41 -4.65 -4.38
N GLY A 15 4.30 -5.57 -3.44
CA GLY A 15 4.65 -5.32 -2.05
C GLY A 15 6.10 -4.88 -1.88
N ARG A 16 7.02 -5.55 -2.57
CA ARG A 16 8.43 -5.18 -2.56
C ARG A 16 8.66 -3.80 -3.17
N MET A 17 8.00 -3.53 -4.29
CA MET A 17 8.13 -2.24 -4.96
C MET A 17 7.66 -1.12 -4.03
N ILE A 18 6.49 -1.28 -3.44
CA ILE A 18 5.93 -0.30 -2.53
C ILE A 18 6.81 -0.15 -1.29
N ASP A 19 7.29 -1.25 -0.73
CA ASP A 19 8.18 -1.20 0.41
C ASP A 19 9.45 -0.43 0.10
N LEU A 20 10.07 -0.69 -1.05
CA LEU A 20 11.29 0.01 -1.48
C LEU A 20 11.04 1.51 -1.68
N LEU A 21 9.88 1.87 -2.21
CA LEU A 21 9.56 3.27 -2.52
C LEU A 21 9.13 4.05 -1.30
N LEU A 22 8.42 3.42 -0.37
CA LEU A 22 7.81 4.12 0.76
C LEU A 22 8.52 3.88 2.08
N ASN A 23 9.19 2.75 2.24
CA ASN A 23 9.80 2.39 3.53
C ASN A 23 11.17 3.04 3.70
N THR A 24 11.19 4.36 3.64
CA THR A 24 12.38 5.16 3.90
C THR A 24 12.23 5.81 5.27
N GLU A 25 13.34 6.22 5.85
CA GLU A 25 13.34 6.84 7.19
C GLU A 25 12.46 8.08 7.22
N ASP A 26 12.58 8.94 6.21
CA ASP A 26 11.82 10.19 6.14
C ASP A 26 10.32 9.96 6.05
N VAL A 27 9.90 8.99 5.22
CA VAL A 27 8.47 8.69 5.03
C VAL A 27 7.90 8.01 6.27
N ARG A 28 8.66 7.09 6.87
CA ARG A 28 8.22 6.43 8.11
C ARG A 28 8.04 7.43 9.23
N GLU A 29 8.97 8.37 9.36
CA GLU A 29 8.88 9.41 10.36
C GLU A 29 7.65 10.29 10.13
N ALA A 30 7.39 10.65 8.88
CA ALA A 30 6.19 11.42 8.52
C ALA A 30 4.91 10.67 8.88
N TYR A 31 4.89 9.37 8.66
CA TYR A 31 3.74 8.54 9.05
C TYR A 31 3.56 8.51 10.57
N GLN A 32 4.64 8.35 11.32
CA GLN A 32 4.58 8.24 12.78
C GLN A 32 4.18 9.54 13.45
N GLN A 33 4.61 10.67 12.90
CA GLN A 33 4.38 11.99 13.49
C GLN A 33 3.14 12.69 12.95
N GLY A 34 2.65 12.26 11.77
CA GLY A 34 1.52 12.90 11.12
C GLY A 34 0.19 12.27 11.53
N ASP A 35 -0.88 12.91 11.12
CA ASP A 35 -2.23 12.41 11.28
C ASP A 35 -2.76 11.87 9.97
N GLY A 36 -3.40 10.68 10.04
CA GLY A 36 -4.02 10.07 8.88
C GLY A 36 -3.02 9.81 7.76
N HIS A 37 -3.28 10.32 6.58
CA HIS A 37 -2.48 10.04 5.38
C HIS A 37 -1.56 11.19 4.99
N THR A 38 -1.20 12.06 5.93
CA THR A 38 -0.39 13.25 5.65
C THR A 38 1.01 12.91 5.13
N TRP A 39 1.51 11.68 5.42
CA TRP A 39 2.82 11.24 4.92
C TRP A 39 2.90 11.25 3.39
N VAL A 40 1.76 11.16 2.69
CA VAL A 40 1.73 11.21 1.22
C VAL A 40 2.36 12.50 0.71
N GLY A 41 2.14 13.61 1.38
CA GLY A 41 2.73 14.90 1.02
C GLY A 41 4.25 14.95 1.18
N CYS A 42 4.85 13.99 1.88
CA CYS A 42 6.28 13.94 2.10
C CYS A 42 7.03 13.08 1.07
N ILE A 43 6.30 12.48 0.12
CA ILE A 43 6.90 11.67 -0.95
C ILE A 43 7.62 12.60 -1.93
N GLY A 44 8.92 12.36 -2.14
CA GLY A 44 9.74 13.18 -3.00
C GLY A 44 9.46 13.00 -4.50
N ASP A 45 9.08 11.78 -4.89
CA ASP A 45 8.74 11.48 -6.28
C ASP A 45 7.34 12.00 -6.59
N GLY A 46 7.25 13.02 -7.46
CA GLY A 46 5.97 13.66 -7.79
C GLY A 46 4.98 12.73 -8.47
N PHE A 47 5.45 11.80 -9.29
CA PHE A 47 4.57 10.84 -9.95
C PHE A 47 3.98 9.86 -8.94
N LEU A 48 4.81 9.32 -8.07
CA LEU A 48 4.36 8.43 -7.01
C LEU A 48 3.39 9.15 -6.07
N GLN A 49 3.71 10.36 -5.67
CA GLN A 49 2.84 11.17 -4.80
C GLN A 49 1.47 11.37 -5.45
N GLU A 50 1.45 11.71 -6.73
CA GLU A 50 0.19 11.91 -7.44
C GLU A 50 -0.61 10.62 -7.50
N GLY A 51 0.04 9.49 -7.81
CA GLY A 51 -0.62 8.18 -7.80
C GLY A 51 -1.24 7.86 -6.45
N LEU A 52 -0.51 8.09 -5.37
CA LEU A 52 -1.01 7.84 -4.01
C LEU A 52 -2.22 8.72 -3.69
N ARG A 53 -2.28 9.94 -4.20
CA ARG A 53 -3.42 10.83 -4.00
C ARG A 53 -4.69 10.34 -4.69
N HIS A 54 -4.56 9.47 -5.69
CA HIS A 54 -5.71 8.87 -6.36
C HIS A 54 -6.24 7.63 -5.65
N LEU A 55 -5.56 7.16 -4.62
CA LEU A 55 -6.05 6.05 -3.81
C LEU A 55 -7.06 6.56 -2.78
N ASP A 56 -8.07 5.75 -2.49
CA ASP A 56 -9.00 6.10 -1.42
C ASP A 56 -8.38 5.86 -0.04
N GLY A 57 -9.08 6.32 1.02
CA GLY A 57 -8.58 6.18 2.38
C GLY A 57 -8.35 4.74 2.82
N GLN A 58 -9.20 3.82 2.36
CA GLN A 58 -9.04 2.41 2.70
C GLN A 58 -7.82 1.80 2.02
N MET A 59 -7.57 2.15 0.76
CA MET A 59 -6.36 1.71 0.05
C MET A 59 -5.11 2.22 0.74
N LEU A 60 -5.09 3.49 1.13
CA LEU A 60 -3.96 4.07 1.85
C LEU A 60 -3.75 3.39 3.20
N SER A 61 -4.84 3.10 3.92
CA SER A 61 -4.75 2.40 5.21
C SER A 61 -4.17 1.00 5.05
N ILE A 62 -4.54 0.30 3.99
CA ILE A 62 -3.97 -1.02 3.69
C ILE A 62 -2.47 -0.92 3.44
N ILE A 63 -2.05 0.03 2.62
CA ILE A 63 -0.63 0.25 2.34
C ILE A 63 0.13 0.60 3.62
N GLU A 64 -0.40 1.49 4.42
CA GLU A 64 0.20 1.87 5.70
C GLU A 64 0.40 0.67 6.61
N SER A 65 -0.63 -0.17 6.71
CA SER A 65 -0.57 -1.34 7.57
C SER A 65 0.48 -2.34 7.09
N LEU A 66 0.58 -2.54 5.79
CA LEU A 66 1.55 -3.48 5.22
C LEU A 66 2.98 -2.96 5.30
N VAL A 67 3.20 -1.69 4.99
CA VAL A 67 4.54 -1.11 4.87
C VAL A 67 5.07 -0.62 6.22
N PHE A 68 4.28 0.16 6.93
CA PHE A 68 4.76 0.82 8.15
C PHE A 68 4.50 0.03 9.43
N GLU A 69 3.44 -0.78 9.45
CA GLU A 69 3.06 -1.58 10.62
C GLU A 69 3.43 -3.05 10.48
N ASP A 70 4.02 -3.44 9.35
CA ASP A 70 4.48 -4.81 9.12
C ASP A 70 3.41 -5.87 9.31
N MET A 71 2.16 -5.54 9.00
CA MET A 71 1.05 -6.48 9.14
C MET A 71 1.00 -7.45 7.98
N THR A 72 0.52 -8.67 8.26
CA THR A 72 0.15 -9.62 7.22
C THR A 72 -1.23 -9.24 6.64
N ILE A 73 -1.58 -9.83 5.50
CA ILE A 73 -2.91 -9.62 4.90
C ILE A 73 -4.02 -9.98 5.89
N TYR A 74 -3.83 -11.09 6.61
CA TYR A 74 -4.81 -11.50 7.63
C TYR A 74 -4.97 -10.44 8.71
N GLU A 75 -3.84 -9.93 9.21
CA GLU A 75 -3.87 -8.90 10.25
C GLU A 75 -4.54 -7.62 9.76
N VAL A 76 -4.27 -7.23 8.50
CA VAL A 76 -4.91 -6.07 7.89
C VAL A 76 -6.42 -6.27 7.83
N SER A 77 -6.87 -7.46 7.41
CA SER A 77 -8.30 -7.75 7.32
C SER A 77 -8.97 -7.64 8.69
N GLN A 78 -8.34 -8.13 9.74
CA GLN A 78 -8.86 -8.03 11.10
C GLN A 78 -8.86 -6.59 11.60
N HIS A 79 -7.79 -5.87 11.33
CA HIS A 79 -7.64 -4.49 11.77
C HIS A 79 -8.68 -3.56 11.14
N LEU A 80 -8.95 -3.75 9.85
CA LEU A 80 -9.89 -2.89 9.12
C LEU A 80 -11.33 -3.41 9.13
N GLY A 81 -11.55 -4.62 9.64
CA GLY A 81 -12.89 -5.20 9.71
C GLY A 81 -13.45 -5.58 8.34
N ILE A 82 -12.60 -5.97 7.40
CA ILE A 82 -13.00 -6.43 6.08
C ILE A 82 -12.42 -7.81 5.84
N ASP A 83 -12.96 -8.55 4.85
CA ASP A 83 -12.44 -9.88 4.58
C ASP A 83 -11.14 -9.82 3.77
N MET A 84 -10.43 -10.94 3.72
CA MET A 84 -9.15 -11.00 3.02
C MET A 84 -9.29 -10.77 1.53
N ASP A 85 -10.39 -11.24 0.93
CA ASP A 85 -10.64 -11.05 -0.50
C ASP A 85 -10.76 -9.56 -0.82
N SER A 86 -11.43 -8.80 0.04
CA SER A 86 -11.53 -7.35 -0.12
C SER A 86 -10.17 -6.67 0.00
N VAL A 87 -9.33 -7.13 0.92
CA VAL A 87 -7.96 -6.60 1.05
C VAL A 87 -7.18 -6.85 -0.25
N TYR A 88 -7.24 -8.07 -0.79
CA TYR A 88 -6.57 -8.40 -2.05
C TYR A 88 -7.08 -7.55 -3.21
N GLU A 89 -8.38 -7.38 -3.32
CA GLU A 89 -8.97 -6.55 -4.37
C GLU A 89 -8.47 -5.11 -4.30
N LYS A 90 -8.42 -4.56 -3.11
CA LYS A 90 -7.92 -3.19 -2.90
C LYS A 90 -6.44 -3.06 -3.23
N ILE A 91 -5.64 -4.05 -2.89
CA ILE A 91 -4.23 -4.07 -3.23
C ILE A 91 -4.05 -4.09 -4.75
N GLN A 92 -4.79 -4.94 -5.46
CA GLN A 92 -4.69 -5.02 -6.90
C GLN A 92 -5.15 -3.73 -7.58
N GLU A 93 -6.21 -3.12 -7.07
CA GLU A 93 -6.69 -1.85 -7.57
C GLU A 93 -5.67 -0.73 -7.34
N SER A 94 -5.09 -0.69 -6.14
CA SER A 94 -4.03 0.26 -5.82
C SER A 94 -2.83 0.11 -6.76
N ARG A 95 -2.42 -1.13 -7.01
CA ARG A 95 -1.35 -1.44 -7.95
C ARG A 95 -1.66 -0.91 -9.35
N ARG A 96 -2.88 -1.15 -9.81
CA ARG A 96 -3.31 -0.71 -11.15
C ARG A 96 -3.26 0.80 -11.27
N ILE A 97 -3.72 1.49 -10.23
CA ILE A 97 -3.71 2.95 -10.20
C ILE A 97 -2.26 3.48 -10.17
N LEU A 98 -1.44 2.97 -9.26
CA LEU A 98 -0.07 3.44 -9.10
C LEU A 98 0.79 3.20 -10.34
N LEU A 99 0.59 2.08 -11.03
CA LEU A 99 1.35 1.77 -12.24
C LEU A 99 1.08 2.75 -13.40
N ARG A 100 0.02 3.53 -13.32
CA ARG A 100 -0.23 4.59 -14.30
C ARG A 100 0.66 5.79 -14.09
N TYR A 101 1.21 5.96 -12.90
CA TYR A 101 1.99 7.13 -12.51
C TYR A 101 3.48 6.83 -12.37
N ILE A 102 3.81 5.59 -12.18
CA ILE A 102 5.19 5.16 -12.03
C ILE A 102 5.55 4.07 -13.07
#